data_a7f9d501ceaf38c284f089af23483b5f
#
_entry.id   a7f9d501ceaf38c284f089af23483b5f
#
_cell.length_a   1.000
_cell.length_b   1.000
_cell.length_c   1.000
_cell.angle_alpha   90.00
_cell.angle_beta   90.00
_cell.angle_gamma   90.00
#
_symmetry.space_group_name_H-M   'P 1'
#
loop_
_entity.id
_entity.type
_entity.pdbx_description
1 polymer ?
#
loop_
_entity_poly.entity_id
_entity_poly.type
_entity_poly.pdbx_seq_one_letter_code
_entity_poly.pdbx_strand_id
1 'polypeptide(L)'
;SACNDDDKNNNQSDAVECLELTASTTDIELDGDRLDDVVLTFEWTPAREMPEEYMISYVTKIDIEGSNFNSCVRNDEEEGVFSKSYTTAELQNLLTEKWGQSSNKSATIQFRVIAKWDGGTRWVKPEVRTVSVNVRPYKPIVFDADRVYLDGTAMTGGRITMSKTVENEYQYVFLGDLKQGELEIPVEFEGETNYICPADGEGTLQDGEAENVMMKAEPIAWNIPKEGEYRIVVNMEKKTVTINSPDKPLEPVSVEWTGNAGEYKDKIVQTTVTKLYAYGGMNGWSNTCTTILTPSLA
;
A
#
# COMPACT_ATOMS: atom_id res chain seq x y z
N SER A 1 21.70 -34.39 -11.64
CA SER A 1 21.50 -35.81 -11.44
C SER A 1 22.10 -36.36 -10.13
N ALA A 2 22.27 -35.52 -9.10
CA ALA A 2 22.83 -35.91 -7.80
C ALA A 2 21.77 -36.18 -6.72
N CYS A 3 20.50 -36.13 -7.08
CA CYS A 3 19.39 -36.34 -6.12
C CYS A 3 18.83 -37.77 -6.10
N ASN A 4 19.48 -38.70 -6.80
CA ASN A 4 19.06 -40.09 -6.87
C ASN A 4 20.00 -41.07 -6.14
N ASP A 5 20.51 -40.73 -5.00
CA ASP A 5 21.25 -41.71 -4.20
C ASP A 5 20.34 -42.39 -3.19
N ASP A 6 20.18 -43.70 -3.43
CA ASP A 6 19.51 -44.68 -2.56
C ASP A 6 20.26 -44.85 -1.22
N ASP A 7 20.22 -43.85 -0.33
CA ASP A 7 20.70 -44.05 1.03
C ASP A 7 19.54 -44.45 1.96
N LYS A 8 19.38 -45.77 2.10
CA LYS A 8 18.49 -46.43 3.05
C LYS A 8 19.01 -46.29 4.47
N ASN A 9 19.40 -45.14 4.95
CA ASN A 9 19.81 -44.96 6.32
C ASN A 9 18.95 -43.89 7.03
N ASN A 10 18.33 -44.35 8.07
CA ASN A 10 17.22 -43.90 8.87
C ASN A 10 17.49 -42.67 9.77
N ASN A 11 18.29 -41.71 9.37
CA ASN A 11 18.50 -40.48 10.11
C ASN A 11 18.05 -39.28 9.28
N GLN A 12 16.90 -38.71 9.61
CA GLN A 12 16.32 -37.51 8.99
C GLN A 12 17.24 -36.27 9.01
N SER A 13 18.32 -36.27 9.78
CA SER A 13 19.29 -35.18 9.85
C SER A 13 20.27 -35.15 8.67
N ASP A 14 20.39 -36.23 7.90
CA ASP A 14 21.39 -36.40 6.85
C ASP A 14 20.78 -36.50 5.42
N ALA A 15 19.47 -36.25 5.26
CA ALA A 15 18.81 -36.30 3.96
C ALA A 15 19.31 -35.11 3.08
N VAL A 16 19.80 -35.43 1.87
CA VAL A 16 20.26 -34.42 0.90
C VAL A 16 19.05 -33.63 0.42
N GLU A 17 19.08 -32.31 0.61
CA GLU A 17 18.08 -31.40 0.07
C GLU A 17 18.35 -31.16 -1.41
N CYS A 18 17.31 -31.24 -2.25
CA CYS A 18 17.39 -31.13 -3.70
C CYS A 18 16.76 -29.83 -4.24
N LEU A 19 15.95 -29.16 -3.42
CA LEU A 19 15.34 -27.89 -3.81
C LEU A 19 16.41 -26.82 -4.02
N GLU A 20 16.46 -26.28 -5.23
CA GLU A 20 17.26 -25.10 -5.57
C GLU A 20 16.32 -24.01 -6.08
N LEU A 21 16.63 -22.76 -5.79
CA LEU A 21 15.85 -21.60 -6.19
C LEU A 21 16.77 -20.57 -6.83
N THR A 22 16.41 -20.09 -8.01
CA THR A 22 17.13 -19.06 -8.74
C THR A 22 16.21 -17.93 -9.13
N ALA A 23 16.75 -16.73 -9.23
CA ALA A 23 16.11 -15.57 -9.82
C ALA A 23 16.78 -15.25 -11.17
N SER A 24 15.99 -14.80 -12.15
CA SER A 24 16.51 -14.41 -13.47
C SER A 24 17.49 -13.22 -13.40
N THR A 25 17.37 -12.41 -12.36
CA THR A 25 18.27 -11.30 -12.03
C THR A 25 18.20 -11.01 -10.54
N THR A 26 19.21 -10.34 -10.01
CA THR A 26 19.25 -9.90 -8.61
C THR A 26 19.10 -8.39 -8.46
N ASP A 27 19.02 -7.65 -9.56
CA ASP A 27 18.90 -6.20 -9.57
C ASP A 27 18.04 -5.76 -10.76
N ILE A 28 16.99 -5.00 -10.47
CA ILE A 28 16.00 -4.55 -11.45
C ILE A 28 15.75 -3.06 -11.26
N GLU A 29 15.79 -2.33 -12.36
CA GLU A 29 15.26 -0.99 -12.48
C GLU A 29 13.96 -1.05 -13.30
N LEU A 30 12.82 -0.75 -12.67
CA LEU A 30 11.51 -0.81 -13.32
C LEU A 30 11.34 0.35 -14.31
N ASP A 31 10.77 0.05 -15.47
CA ASP A 31 10.50 1.01 -16.54
C ASP A 31 8.99 1.20 -16.68
N GLY A 32 8.49 2.39 -16.35
CA GLY A 32 7.07 2.75 -16.41
C GLY A 32 6.47 2.75 -17.83
N ASP A 33 7.29 2.74 -18.87
CA ASP A 33 6.85 2.63 -20.28
C ASP A 33 6.64 1.18 -20.71
N ARG A 34 7.00 0.20 -19.87
CA ARG A 34 7.00 -1.25 -20.18
C ARG A 34 6.28 -2.04 -19.09
N LEU A 35 5.05 -1.65 -18.78
CA LEU A 35 4.29 -2.19 -17.66
C LEU A 35 4.00 -3.70 -17.76
N ASP A 36 3.76 -4.19 -18.96
CA ASP A 36 3.37 -5.58 -19.20
C ASP A 36 4.56 -6.52 -19.44
N ASP A 37 5.78 -5.99 -19.50
CA ASP A 37 6.98 -6.80 -19.66
C ASP A 37 7.22 -7.64 -18.41
N VAL A 38 7.49 -8.93 -18.61
CA VAL A 38 8.02 -9.81 -17.58
C VAL A 38 9.47 -9.44 -17.31
N VAL A 39 9.76 -8.99 -16.10
CA VAL A 39 11.09 -8.48 -15.72
C VAL A 39 11.79 -9.34 -14.66
N LEU A 40 11.07 -10.24 -14.02
CA LEU A 40 11.60 -11.12 -12.99
C LEU A 40 10.92 -12.48 -13.07
N THR A 41 11.73 -13.54 -13.09
CA THR A 41 11.26 -14.92 -13.02
C THR A 41 12.06 -15.65 -11.96
N PHE A 42 11.36 -16.32 -11.07
CA PHE A 42 11.90 -17.27 -10.12
C PHE A 42 11.66 -18.67 -10.64
N GLU A 43 12.69 -19.51 -10.55
CA GLU A 43 12.62 -20.92 -10.94
C GLU A 43 13.18 -21.78 -9.81
N TRP A 44 12.56 -22.94 -9.61
CA TRP A 44 13.04 -23.89 -8.61
C TRP A 44 13.02 -25.32 -9.14
N THR A 45 13.88 -26.14 -8.57
CA THR A 45 13.95 -27.56 -8.86
C THR A 45 13.00 -28.34 -7.97
N PRO A 46 12.59 -29.55 -8.37
CA PRO A 46 11.89 -30.45 -7.45
C PRO A 46 12.71 -30.70 -6.17
N ALA A 47 12.02 -30.79 -5.03
CA ALA A 47 12.59 -31.24 -3.80
C ALA A 47 12.91 -32.75 -3.87
N ARG A 48 13.56 -33.30 -2.84
CA ARG A 48 13.90 -34.72 -2.78
C ARG A 48 12.67 -35.61 -2.94
N GLU A 49 12.86 -36.75 -3.53
CA GLU A 49 11.80 -37.77 -3.62
C GLU A 49 11.53 -38.42 -2.26
N MET A 50 10.26 -38.70 -2.01
CA MET A 50 9.79 -39.37 -0.83
C MET A 50 8.91 -40.56 -1.25
N PRO A 51 8.75 -41.63 -0.40
CA PRO A 51 7.82 -42.74 -0.68
C PRO A 51 6.41 -42.24 -1.01
N GLU A 52 5.65 -43.07 -1.75
CA GLU A 52 4.32 -42.75 -2.29
C GLU A 52 3.29 -42.27 -1.26
N GLU A 53 3.41 -42.70 0.00
CA GLU A 53 2.53 -42.24 1.08
C GLU A 53 2.69 -40.79 1.45
N TYR A 54 3.77 -40.11 0.98
CA TYR A 54 4.01 -38.69 1.19
C TYR A 54 3.60 -37.88 -0.03
N MET A 55 2.72 -36.91 0.17
CA MET A 55 2.28 -36.01 -0.89
C MET A 55 3.04 -34.69 -0.77
N ILE A 56 3.78 -34.35 -1.82
CA ILE A 56 4.51 -33.09 -1.89
C ILE A 56 3.61 -31.93 -2.35
N SER A 57 3.80 -30.77 -1.76
CA SER A 57 3.23 -29.51 -2.22
C SER A 57 4.24 -28.39 -2.10
N TYR A 58 4.10 -27.37 -2.94
CA TYR A 58 4.96 -26.22 -2.96
C TYR A 58 4.17 -24.96 -2.59
N VAL A 59 4.73 -24.19 -1.68
CA VAL A 59 4.22 -22.87 -1.28
C VAL A 59 5.26 -21.85 -1.61
N THR A 60 4.85 -20.77 -2.26
CA THR A 60 5.71 -19.61 -2.51
C THR A 60 5.25 -18.42 -1.70
N LYS A 61 6.21 -17.61 -1.28
CA LYS A 61 5.97 -16.36 -0.56
C LYS A 61 6.88 -15.28 -1.15
N ILE A 62 6.30 -14.13 -1.43
CA ILE A 62 7.06 -12.92 -1.76
C ILE A 62 6.77 -11.84 -0.74
N ASP A 63 7.81 -11.18 -0.24
CA ASP A 63 7.68 -10.10 0.73
C ASP A 63 8.84 -9.12 0.60
N ILE A 64 8.69 -7.98 1.25
CA ILE A 64 9.76 -7.02 1.41
C ILE A 64 10.74 -7.50 2.50
N GLU A 65 12.02 -7.28 2.29
CA GLU A 65 13.04 -7.62 3.28
C GLU A 65 12.78 -6.90 4.61
N GLY A 66 13.03 -7.62 5.71
CA GLY A 66 12.85 -7.10 7.07
C GLY A 66 11.46 -7.31 7.67
N SER A 67 10.46 -7.71 6.89
CA SER A 67 9.12 -8.03 7.40
C SER A 67 9.01 -9.45 7.97
N ASN A 68 10.02 -10.26 7.76
CA ASN A 68 10.03 -11.68 8.17
C ASN A 68 8.86 -12.50 7.60
N PHE A 69 8.45 -12.18 6.36
CA PHE A 69 7.29 -12.76 5.66
C PHE A 69 5.94 -12.56 6.35
N ASN A 70 5.82 -11.56 7.23
CA ASN A 70 4.56 -11.21 7.89
C ASN A 70 3.59 -10.44 6.97
N SER A 71 4.10 -9.81 5.92
CA SER A 71 3.31 -9.05 4.93
C SER A 71 3.38 -9.69 3.54
N CYS A 72 3.62 -11.00 3.47
CA CYS A 72 3.85 -11.70 2.22
C CYS A 72 2.57 -11.91 1.41
N VAL A 73 2.77 -12.04 0.10
CA VAL A 73 1.81 -12.70 -0.77
C VAL A 73 2.18 -14.17 -0.81
N ARG A 74 1.29 -15.01 -0.30
CA ARG A 74 1.44 -16.46 -0.27
C ARG A 74 0.63 -17.09 -1.39
N ASN A 75 1.25 -18.06 -2.09
CA ASN A 75 0.56 -18.87 -3.09
C ASN A 75 0.83 -20.34 -2.81
N ASP A 76 -0.24 -21.14 -2.85
CA ASP A 76 -0.13 -22.58 -2.95
C ASP A 76 -0.02 -22.91 -4.44
N GLU A 77 1.14 -23.42 -4.86
CA GLU A 77 1.41 -23.67 -6.27
C GLU A 77 0.72 -24.96 -6.74
N GLU A 78 0.26 -24.94 -7.97
CA GLU A 78 -0.34 -26.12 -8.59
C GLU A 78 0.72 -27.18 -8.89
N GLU A 79 0.31 -28.43 -9.00
CA GLU A 79 1.19 -29.56 -9.34
C GLU A 79 1.88 -29.31 -10.69
N GLY A 80 3.19 -29.53 -10.74
CA GLY A 80 4.00 -29.36 -11.94
C GLY A 80 4.42 -27.91 -12.22
N VAL A 81 4.09 -26.95 -11.35
CA VAL A 81 4.54 -25.56 -11.45
C VAL A 81 5.85 -25.39 -10.68
N PHE A 82 6.90 -24.96 -11.40
CA PHE A 82 8.25 -24.74 -10.88
C PHE A 82 8.83 -23.37 -11.24
N SER A 83 7.98 -22.44 -11.62
CA SER A 83 8.39 -21.07 -11.91
C SER A 83 7.29 -20.06 -11.57
N LYS A 84 7.70 -18.83 -11.30
CA LYS A 84 6.81 -17.71 -11.09
C LYS A 84 7.41 -16.44 -11.66
N SER A 85 6.64 -15.75 -12.47
CA SER A 85 7.08 -14.53 -13.16
C SER A 85 6.29 -13.32 -12.68
N TYR A 86 6.95 -12.17 -12.72
CA TYR A 86 6.37 -10.87 -12.37
C TYR A 86 6.62 -9.86 -13.47
N THR A 87 5.60 -9.10 -13.80
CA THR A 87 5.70 -7.94 -14.70
C THR A 87 6.15 -6.69 -13.95
N THR A 88 6.54 -5.66 -14.70
CA THR A 88 6.84 -4.34 -14.16
C THR A 88 5.69 -3.81 -13.31
N ALA A 89 4.45 -3.86 -13.83
CA ALA A 89 3.27 -3.38 -13.13
C ALA A 89 3.01 -4.14 -11.82
N GLU A 90 3.17 -5.47 -11.82
CA GLU A 90 2.98 -6.30 -10.63
C GLU A 90 4.00 -5.98 -9.53
N LEU A 91 5.29 -5.84 -9.88
CA LEU A 91 6.33 -5.48 -8.91
C LEU A 91 6.15 -4.06 -8.37
N GLN A 92 5.85 -3.10 -9.25
CA GLN A 92 5.57 -1.72 -8.84
C GLN A 92 4.41 -1.68 -7.84
N ASN A 93 3.33 -2.39 -8.13
CA ASN A 93 2.13 -2.43 -7.30
C ASN A 93 2.40 -3.08 -5.93
N LEU A 94 3.16 -4.17 -5.90
CA LEU A 94 3.58 -4.79 -4.64
C LEU A 94 4.40 -3.81 -3.80
N LEU A 95 5.38 -3.13 -4.38
CA LEU A 95 6.24 -2.20 -3.66
C LEU A 95 5.48 -0.99 -3.13
N THR A 96 4.70 -0.32 -3.98
CA THR A 96 4.07 0.96 -3.62
C THR A 96 2.73 0.80 -2.92
N GLU A 97 1.85 -0.09 -3.39
CA GLU A 97 0.50 -0.24 -2.84
C GLU A 97 0.46 -1.22 -1.68
N LYS A 98 1.08 -2.39 -1.81
CA LYS A 98 1.04 -3.39 -0.75
C LYS A 98 1.98 -3.06 0.40
N TRP A 99 3.23 -2.72 0.11
CA TRP A 99 4.26 -2.51 1.13
C TRP A 99 4.56 -1.05 1.42
N GLY A 100 3.87 -0.11 0.77
CA GLY A 100 3.95 1.32 1.07
C GLY A 100 5.33 1.95 0.83
N GLN A 101 6.13 1.38 -0.07
CA GLN A 101 7.44 1.92 -0.39
C GLN A 101 7.34 3.16 -1.27
N SER A 102 8.19 4.15 -0.99
CA SER A 102 8.32 5.30 -1.86
C SER A 102 8.88 4.90 -3.24
N SER A 103 8.32 5.45 -4.32
CA SER A 103 8.86 5.28 -5.67
C SER A 103 10.26 5.90 -5.87
N ASN A 104 10.77 6.64 -4.89
CA ASN A 104 12.11 7.24 -4.90
C ASN A 104 13.20 6.34 -4.33
N LYS A 105 12.84 5.19 -3.74
CA LYS A 105 13.79 4.32 -3.05
C LYS A 105 13.79 2.93 -3.63
N SER A 106 15.00 2.38 -3.79
CA SER A 106 15.16 0.95 -4.02
C SER A 106 14.75 0.16 -2.79
N ALA A 107 14.20 -1.02 -3.01
CA ALA A 107 13.85 -1.95 -1.95
C ALA A 107 14.37 -3.34 -2.32
N THR A 108 14.65 -4.15 -1.30
CA THR A 108 14.98 -5.55 -1.48
C THR A 108 13.74 -6.38 -1.22
N ILE A 109 13.35 -7.19 -2.19
CA ILE A 109 12.29 -8.19 -2.05
C ILE A 109 12.91 -9.56 -1.82
N GLN A 110 12.20 -10.40 -1.09
CA GLN A 110 12.56 -11.79 -0.86
C GLN A 110 11.49 -12.71 -1.42
N PHE A 111 11.95 -13.73 -2.14
CA PHE A 111 11.08 -14.80 -2.62
C PHE A 111 11.51 -16.11 -1.98
N ARG A 112 10.54 -16.83 -1.44
CA ARG A 112 10.75 -18.09 -0.73
C ARG A 112 9.92 -19.19 -1.33
N VAL A 113 10.53 -20.34 -1.55
CA VAL A 113 9.85 -21.59 -1.90
C VAL A 113 9.96 -22.55 -0.72
N ILE A 114 8.85 -23.16 -0.37
CA ILE A 114 8.74 -24.17 0.66
C ILE A 114 8.18 -25.43 0.02
N ALA A 115 8.95 -26.49 -0.02
CA ALA A 115 8.49 -27.82 -0.38
C ALA A 115 8.15 -28.58 0.90
N LYS A 116 6.91 -29.01 1.02
CA LYS A 116 6.42 -29.72 2.19
C LYS A 116 5.74 -31.02 1.80
N TRP A 117 5.75 -31.97 2.71
CA TRP A 117 5.11 -33.26 2.54
C TRP A 117 4.02 -33.47 3.59
N ASP A 118 2.87 -33.93 3.14
CA ASP A 118 1.76 -34.38 3.96
C ASP A 118 1.57 -35.89 3.81
N GLY A 119 0.90 -36.51 4.78
CA GLY A 119 0.73 -37.95 4.83
C GLY A 119 1.94 -38.67 5.39
N GLY A 120 2.06 -39.97 5.06
CA GLY A 120 3.14 -40.81 5.57
C GLY A 120 3.03 -41.13 7.06
N THR A 121 4.06 -41.81 7.59
CA THR A 121 4.08 -42.25 8.97
C THR A 121 4.86 -41.34 9.92
N ARG A 122 5.59 -40.40 9.39
CA ARG A 122 6.44 -39.48 10.15
C ARG A 122 6.38 -38.04 9.59
N TRP A 123 6.60 -37.09 10.48
CA TRP A 123 6.81 -35.72 10.05
C TRP A 123 8.12 -35.61 9.27
N VAL A 124 8.09 -34.90 8.16
CA VAL A 124 9.22 -34.64 7.28
C VAL A 124 9.56 -33.16 7.30
N LYS A 125 10.82 -32.84 7.55
CA LYS A 125 11.30 -31.46 7.51
C LYS A 125 11.14 -30.88 6.10
N PRO A 126 10.44 -29.74 5.93
CA PRO A 126 10.34 -29.07 4.65
C PRO A 126 11.72 -28.64 4.11
N GLU A 127 11.86 -28.64 2.79
CA GLU A 127 12.96 -27.95 2.13
C GLU A 127 12.55 -26.51 1.85
N VAL A 128 13.42 -25.56 2.20
CA VAL A 128 13.14 -24.11 2.08
C VAL A 128 14.30 -23.42 1.42
N ARG A 129 14.01 -22.58 0.41
CA ARG A 129 15.01 -21.72 -0.23
C ARG A 129 14.45 -20.30 -0.34
N THR A 130 15.34 -19.34 -0.18
CA THR A 130 15.01 -17.92 -0.27
C THR A 130 16.07 -17.22 -1.12
N VAL A 131 15.64 -16.35 -2.02
CA VAL A 131 16.49 -15.44 -2.79
C VAL A 131 16.02 -14.01 -2.60
N SER A 132 16.97 -13.09 -2.71
CA SER A 132 16.73 -11.65 -2.61
C SER A 132 16.99 -10.97 -3.94
N VAL A 133 16.17 -9.99 -4.28
CA VAL A 133 16.29 -9.18 -5.48
C VAL A 133 16.11 -7.71 -5.11
N ASN A 134 17.02 -6.87 -5.55
CA ASN A 134 16.91 -5.42 -5.42
C ASN A 134 16.02 -4.89 -6.55
N VAL A 135 15.03 -4.11 -6.20
CA VAL A 135 14.10 -3.51 -7.16
C VAL A 135 14.04 -2.02 -6.93
N ARG A 136 14.31 -1.26 -7.99
CA ARG A 136 14.10 0.18 -8.01
C ARG A 136 12.76 0.45 -8.69
N PRO A 137 11.74 1.01 -7.99
CA PRO A 137 10.49 1.41 -8.60
C PRO A 137 10.71 2.48 -9.66
N TYR A 138 9.86 2.52 -10.67
CA TYR A 138 9.82 3.66 -11.56
C TYR A 138 9.09 4.82 -10.88
N LYS A 139 9.52 6.05 -11.19
CA LYS A 139 8.80 7.24 -10.77
C LYS A 139 7.62 7.47 -11.71
N PRO A 140 6.37 7.48 -11.22
CA PRO A 140 5.25 7.86 -12.05
C PRO A 140 5.37 9.34 -12.46
N ILE A 141 4.79 9.69 -13.60
CA ILE A 141 4.64 11.09 -13.99
C ILE A 141 3.55 11.68 -13.09
N VAL A 142 3.97 12.46 -12.11
CA VAL A 142 3.08 13.09 -11.13
C VAL A 142 2.76 14.54 -11.54
N PHE A 143 1.70 15.09 -10.97
CA PHE A 143 1.53 16.53 -10.98
C PHE A 143 2.52 17.16 -10.00
N ASP A 144 3.31 18.12 -10.50
CA ASP A 144 4.25 18.85 -9.65
C ASP A 144 3.54 19.97 -8.88
N ALA A 145 3.89 20.11 -7.61
CA ALA A 145 3.36 21.16 -6.76
C ALA A 145 4.35 21.56 -5.67
N ASP A 146 4.51 22.84 -5.47
CA ASP A 146 5.11 23.42 -4.27
C ASP A 146 4.04 23.54 -3.17
N ARG A 147 2.82 23.95 -3.56
CA ARG A 147 1.65 24.08 -2.69
C ARG A 147 0.37 23.73 -3.43
N VAL A 148 -0.55 23.11 -2.70
CA VAL A 148 -1.91 22.86 -3.15
C VAL A 148 -2.87 23.60 -2.22
N TYR A 149 -3.80 24.33 -2.81
CA TYR A 149 -4.77 25.14 -2.07
C TYR A 149 -6.20 24.64 -2.29
N LEU A 150 -7.07 25.03 -1.38
CA LEU A 150 -8.52 25.05 -1.57
C LEU A 150 -8.98 26.49 -1.59
N ASP A 151 -9.81 26.85 -2.54
CA ASP A 151 -10.34 28.19 -2.75
C ASP A 151 -11.79 28.13 -3.29
N GLY A 152 -12.35 29.27 -3.53
CA GLY A 152 -13.69 29.40 -4.06
C GLY A 152 -14.74 29.77 -3.02
N THR A 153 -15.98 29.92 -3.48
CA THR A 153 -17.10 30.39 -2.65
C THR A 153 -17.53 29.39 -1.59
N ALA A 154 -17.20 28.12 -1.73
CA ALA A 154 -17.47 27.10 -0.71
C ALA A 154 -16.55 27.22 0.53
N MET A 155 -15.44 27.95 0.43
CA MET A 155 -14.54 28.16 1.55
C MET A 155 -15.07 29.24 2.49
N THR A 156 -15.25 28.90 3.77
CA THR A 156 -15.84 29.80 4.77
C THR A 156 -14.88 30.92 5.22
N GLY A 157 -13.61 30.67 5.21
CA GLY A 157 -12.55 31.61 5.65
C GLY A 157 -11.62 32.06 4.52
N GLY A 158 -11.99 31.86 3.26
CA GLY A 158 -11.12 32.11 2.11
C GLY A 158 -10.15 30.96 1.84
N ARG A 159 -9.14 31.24 1.00
CA ARG A 159 -8.15 30.25 0.59
C ARG A 159 -7.40 29.64 1.78
N ILE A 160 -7.23 28.33 1.75
CA ILE A 160 -6.37 27.59 2.69
C ILE A 160 -5.32 26.77 1.92
N THR A 161 -4.21 26.47 2.58
CA THR A 161 -3.20 25.52 2.07
C THR A 161 -3.53 24.12 2.58
N MET A 162 -3.59 23.14 1.69
CA MET A 162 -3.75 21.74 2.07
C MET A 162 -2.46 21.19 2.67
N SER A 163 -2.61 20.25 3.59
CA SER A 163 -1.48 19.56 4.23
C SER A 163 -1.14 18.27 3.49
N LYS A 164 0.17 18.01 3.30
CA LYS A 164 0.65 16.71 2.85
C LYS A 164 0.45 15.66 3.94
N THR A 165 0.19 14.42 3.53
CA THR A 165 0.26 13.27 4.44
C THR A 165 1.71 12.88 4.71
N VAL A 166 1.99 12.31 5.87
CA VAL A 166 3.35 11.91 6.25
C VAL A 166 3.84 10.72 5.44
N GLU A 167 2.95 9.78 5.16
CA GLU A 167 3.26 8.52 4.49
C GLU A 167 3.32 8.63 2.97
N ASN A 168 2.70 9.66 2.37
CA ASN A 168 2.67 9.84 0.92
C ASN A 168 2.90 11.32 0.56
N GLU A 169 4.08 11.63 0.05
CA GLU A 169 4.47 12.99 -0.36
C GLU A 169 3.64 13.56 -1.53
N TYR A 170 2.90 12.73 -2.25
CA TYR A 170 2.03 13.13 -3.36
C TYR A 170 0.57 13.28 -2.96
N GLN A 171 0.25 13.07 -1.70
CA GLN A 171 -1.12 13.12 -1.20
C GLN A 171 -1.32 14.34 -0.29
N TYR A 172 -2.38 15.08 -0.59
CA TYR A 172 -2.83 16.24 0.19
C TYR A 172 -4.22 15.98 0.74
N VAL A 173 -4.46 16.41 1.97
CA VAL A 173 -5.72 16.16 2.66
C VAL A 173 -6.26 17.43 3.31
N PHE A 174 -7.59 17.45 3.42
CA PHE A 174 -8.34 18.46 4.14
C PHE A 174 -9.52 17.79 4.85
N LEU A 175 -9.79 18.20 6.06
CA LEU A 175 -11.01 17.89 6.79
C LEU A 175 -11.49 19.18 7.43
N GLY A 176 -12.69 19.62 7.11
CA GLY A 176 -13.25 20.85 7.65
C GLY A 176 -14.59 21.23 7.04
N ASP A 177 -15.14 22.34 7.50
CA ASP A 177 -16.45 22.83 7.08
C ASP A 177 -16.37 23.58 5.76
N LEU A 178 -17.25 23.21 4.84
CA LEU A 178 -17.55 23.95 3.62
C LEU A 178 -18.97 24.45 3.67
N LYS A 179 -19.25 25.51 2.94
CA LYS A 179 -20.62 25.97 2.65
C LYS A 179 -21.00 25.62 1.22
N GLN A 180 -22.28 25.70 0.90
CA GLN A 180 -22.77 25.57 -0.46
C GLN A 180 -22.06 26.59 -1.34
N GLY A 181 -21.54 26.17 -2.49
CA GLY A 181 -20.82 27.04 -3.42
C GLY A 181 -19.89 26.27 -4.33
N GLU A 182 -18.90 26.95 -4.84
CA GLU A 182 -17.89 26.43 -5.74
C GLU A 182 -16.58 26.18 -5.00
N LEU A 183 -15.95 25.04 -5.28
CA LEU A 183 -14.65 24.64 -4.77
C LEU A 183 -13.66 24.58 -5.92
N GLU A 184 -12.55 25.30 -5.79
CA GLU A 184 -11.42 25.30 -6.70
C GLU A 184 -10.19 24.73 -5.98
N ILE A 185 -9.31 24.09 -6.74
CA ILE A 185 -8.04 23.53 -6.22
C ILE A 185 -6.86 24.15 -6.98
N PRO A 186 -6.40 25.33 -6.58
CA PRO A 186 -5.20 25.96 -7.13
C PRO A 186 -3.94 25.19 -6.74
N VAL A 187 -2.99 25.09 -7.67
CA VAL A 187 -1.67 24.49 -7.47
C VAL A 187 -0.60 25.48 -7.86
N GLU A 188 0.29 25.78 -6.94
CA GLU A 188 1.46 26.60 -7.18
C GLU A 188 2.68 25.70 -7.41
N PHE A 189 3.37 25.94 -8.52
CA PHE A 189 4.62 25.28 -8.85
C PHE A 189 5.55 26.26 -9.59
N GLU A 190 6.77 26.40 -9.07
CA GLU A 190 7.79 27.32 -9.64
C GLU A 190 7.27 28.76 -9.88
N GLY A 191 6.42 29.25 -8.98
CA GLY A 191 5.86 30.60 -9.05
C GLY A 191 4.66 30.75 -10.00
N GLU A 192 4.27 29.70 -10.70
CA GLU A 192 3.08 29.70 -11.55
C GLU A 192 1.91 29.00 -10.85
N THR A 193 0.69 29.44 -11.17
CA THR A 193 -0.54 28.85 -10.65
C THR A 193 -1.31 28.17 -11.76
N ASN A 194 -1.61 26.90 -11.57
CA ASN A 194 -2.55 26.12 -12.35
C ASN A 194 -3.64 25.56 -11.43
N TYR A 195 -4.60 24.86 -11.99
CA TYR A 195 -5.75 24.36 -11.25
C TYR A 195 -5.95 22.88 -11.52
N ILE A 196 -6.19 22.11 -10.46
CA ILE A 196 -6.70 20.75 -10.58
C ILE A 196 -8.18 20.83 -10.90
N CYS A 197 -8.57 20.25 -12.02
CA CYS A 197 -9.93 20.28 -12.54
C CYS A 197 -10.47 18.86 -12.74
N PRO A 198 -11.80 18.65 -12.63
CA PRO A 198 -12.42 17.38 -13.03
C PRO A 198 -12.04 17.03 -14.47
N ALA A 199 -11.59 15.80 -14.72
CA ALA A 199 -11.17 15.38 -16.06
C ALA A 199 -12.31 15.36 -17.07
N ASP A 200 -13.55 15.17 -16.63
CA ASP A 200 -14.77 15.24 -17.46
C ASP A 200 -15.17 16.68 -17.82
N GLY A 201 -14.52 17.69 -17.23
CA GLY A 201 -14.81 19.10 -17.44
C GLY A 201 -16.07 19.60 -16.73
N GLU A 202 -16.69 18.79 -15.90
CA GLU A 202 -17.91 19.12 -15.17
C GLU A 202 -17.67 19.18 -13.66
N GLY A 203 -18.34 20.04 -12.96
CA GLY A 203 -18.19 20.25 -11.53
C GLY A 203 -19.13 19.41 -10.65
N THR A 204 -19.74 18.40 -11.18
CA THR A 204 -20.67 17.54 -10.43
C THR A 204 -19.90 16.70 -9.42
N LEU A 205 -20.28 16.79 -8.14
CA LEU A 205 -19.66 16.03 -7.06
C LEU A 205 -19.98 14.53 -7.21
N GLN A 206 -18.91 13.71 -7.27
CA GLN A 206 -19.00 12.24 -7.17
C GLN A 206 -18.66 11.84 -5.74
N ASP A 207 -19.65 11.93 -4.88
CA ASP A 207 -19.51 11.85 -3.44
C ASP A 207 -18.85 10.54 -2.97
N GLY A 208 -17.68 10.66 -2.34
CA GLY A 208 -16.91 9.55 -1.79
C GLY A 208 -16.13 8.71 -2.80
N GLU A 209 -16.17 9.06 -4.09
CA GLU A 209 -15.45 8.33 -5.13
C GLU A 209 -14.22 9.10 -5.62
N ALA A 210 -13.16 8.37 -5.96
CA ALA A 210 -11.96 8.95 -6.55
C ALA A 210 -12.26 9.36 -8.01
N GLU A 211 -12.26 10.66 -8.28
CA GLU A 211 -12.42 11.24 -9.61
C GLU A 211 -11.07 11.45 -10.28
N ASN A 212 -10.98 11.14 -11.57
CA ASN A 212 -9.84 11.52 -12.38
C ASN A 212 -9.81 13.04 -12.58
N VAL A 213 -8.63 13.62 -12.51
CA VAL A 213 -8.42 15.05 -12.64
C VAL A 213 -7.34 15.37 -13.67
N MET A 214 -7.35 16.61 -14.12
CA MET A 214 -6.37 17.19 -15.04
C MET A 214 -5.89 18.54 -14.51
N MET A 215 -4.70 18.94 -14.92
CA MET A 215 -4.15 20.27 -14.62
C MET A 215 -4.49 21.24 -15.74
N LYS A 216 -5.05 22.38 -15.41
CA LYS A 216 -5.39 23.45 -16.37
C LYS A 216 -4.95 24.82 -15.89
N ALA A 217 -4.74 25.74 -16.82
CA ALA A 217 -4.42 27.14 -16.51
C ALA A 217 -5.60 27.90 -15.91
N GLU A 218 -6.84 27.51 -16.28
CA GLU A 218 -8.07 28.11 -15.79
C GLU A 218 -8.85 27.11 -14.94
N PRO A 219 -9.51 27.56 -13.85
CA PRO A 219 -10.22 26.64 -12.96
C PRO A 219 -11.50 26.09 -13.57
N ILE A 220 -11.81 24.85 -13.20
CA ILE A 220 -13.14 24.26 -13.29
C ILE A 220 -13.49 23.83 -11.87
N ALA A 221 -14.46 24.49 -11.27
CA ALA A 221 -14.85 24.27 -9.88
C ALA A 221 -15.75 23.03 -9.72
N TRP A 222 -15.65 22.38 -8.55
CA TRP A 222 -16.69 21.44 -8.10
C TRP A 222 -17.83 22.21 -7.44
N ASN A 223 -19.05 21.75 -7.67
CA ASN A 223 -20.24 22.27 -7.01
C ASN A 223 -20.42 21.57 -5.66
N ILE A 224 -20.27 22.31 -4.58
CA ILE A 224 -20.55 21.82 -3.22
C ILE A 224 -22.03 22.04 -2.93
N PRO A 225 -22.84 20.97 -2.82
CA PRO A 225 -24.29 21.07 -2.84
C PRO A 225 -24.90 21.52 -1.51
N LYS A 226 -24.18 21.37 -0.40
CA LYS A 226 -24.67 21.70 0.93
C LYS A 226 -23.56 22.02 1.91
N GLU A 227 -23.90 22.73 2.95
CA GLU A 227 -23.02 23.03 4.07
C GLU A 227 -22.74 21.79 4.93
N GLY A 228 -21.55 21.69 5.50
CA GLY A 228 -21.15 20.68 6.45
C GLY A 228 -19.68 20.34 6.39
N GLU A 229 -19.30 19.30 7.14
CA GLU A 229 -17.92 18.81 7.19
C GLU A 229 -17.60 17.93 5.99
N TYR A 230 -16.60 18.32 5.23
CA TYR A 230 -16.11 17.61 4.04
C TYR A 230 -14.70 17.10 4.29
N ARG A 231 -14.41 15.94 3.71
CA ARG A 231 -13.05 15.42 3.58
C ARG A 231 -12.65 15.47 2.11
N ILE A 232 -11.47 16.03 1.83
CA ILE A 232 -10.93 16.14 0.48
C ILE A 232 -9.54 15.53 0.46
N VAL A 233 -9.30 14.61 -0.48
CA VAL A 233 -8.00 14.00 -0.73
C VAL A 233 -7.61 14.26 -2.17
N VAL A 234 -6.46 14.89 -2.35
CA VAL A 234 -5.84 15.11 -3.67
C VAL A 234 -4.62 14.20 -3.77
N ASN A 235 -4.62 13.32 -4.76
CA ASN A 235 -3.49 12.45 -5.04
C ASN A 235 -2.84 12.88 -6.36
N MET A 236 -1.65 13.47 -6.26
CA MET A 236 -0.92 14.02 -7.39
C MET A 236 -0.26 12.93 -8.24
N GLU A 237 -0.02 11.76 -7.68
CA GLU A 237 0.53 10.60 -8.38
C GLU A 237 -0.55 9.86 -9.16
N LYS A 238 -1.66 9.51 -8.51
CA LYS A 238 -2.81 8.85 -9.14
C LYS A 238 -3.63 9.81 -10.00
N LYS A 239 -3.42 11.11 -9.84
CA LYS A 239 -4.18 12.18 -10.50
C LYS A 239 -5.66 12.02 -10.25
N THR A 240 -6.00 11.96 -8.98
CA THR A 240 -7.38 11.81 -8.49
C THR A 240 -7.68 12.80 -7.38
N VAL A 241 -8.97 13.15 -7.27
CA VAL A 241 -9.54 13.87 -6.13
C VAL A 241 -10.71 13.06 -5.59
N THR A 242 -10.74 12.89 -4.28
CA THR A 242 -11.87 12.26 -3.57
C THR A 242 -12.47 13.28 -2.62
N ILE A 243 -13.75 13.56 -2.78
CA ILE A 243 -14.49 14.46 -1.91
C ILE A 243 -15.59 13.67 -1.22
N ASN A 244 -15.51 13.58 0.11
CA ASN A 244 -16.55 12.97 0.94
C ASN A 244 -17.38 14.09 1.55
N SER A 245 -18.67 14.10 1.26
CA SER A 245 -19.65 15.02 1.86
C SER A 245 -20.04 14.58 3.29
N PRO A 246 -20.80 15.40 4.02
CA PRO A 246 -21.38 14.99 5.30
C PRO A 246 -22.24 13.73 5.24
N ASP A 247 -22.78 13.38 4.06
CA ASP A 247 -23.59 12.17 3.86
C ASP A 247 -22.77 10.90 3.67
N LYS A 248 -21.47 11.06 3.35
CA LYS A 248 -20.51 9.95 3.18
C LYS A 248 -19.25 10.20 3.96
N PRO A 249 -19.32 10.33 5.31
CA PRO A 249 -18.13 10.47 6.13
C PRO A 249 -17.29 9.19 6.09
N LEU A 250 -16.04 9.29 6.53
CA LEU A 250 -15.23 8.09 6.74
C LEU A 250 -15.90 7.20 7.79
N GLU A 251 -15.86 5.89 7.57
CA GLU A 251 -16.33 4.92 8.55
C GLU A 251 -15.51 5.04 9.84
N PRO A 252 -16.18 5.00 11.00
CA PRO A 252 -15.49 4.99 12.30
C PRO A 252 -14.60 3.77 12.44
N VAL A 253 -13.42 3.94 13.02
CA VAL A 253 -12.49 2.85 13.31
C VAL A 253 -12.72 2.32 14.71
N SER A 254 -12.92 1.02 14.87
CA SER A 254 -12.95 0.36 16.18
C SER A 254 -11.55 -0.04 16.58
N VAL A 255 -11.11 0.45 17.73
CA VAL A 255 -9.80 0.15 18.32
C VAL A 255 -9.99 -0.64 19.60
N GLU A 256 -9.31 -1.78 19.70
CA GLU A 256 -9.22 -2.58 20.92
C GLU A 256 -7.97 -2.18 21.70
N TRP A 257 -8.12 -1.97 22.99
CA TRP A 257 -7.02 -1.65 23.88
C TRP A 257 -7.21 -2.25 25.28
N THR A 258 -6.12 -2.44 25.99
CA THR A 258 -6.16 -2.94 27.37
C THR A 258 -5.94 -1.77 28.32
N GLY A 259 -6.87 -1.58 29.24
CA GLY A 259 -6.79 -0.54 30.25
C GLY A 259 -5.66 -0.81 31.25
N ASN A 260 -4.94 0.23 31.63
CA ASN A 260 -3.82 0.16 32.57
C ASN A 260 -4.16 0.79 33.98
N ALA A 261 -5.29 1.44 34.08
CA ALA A 261 -5.70 2.13 35.31
C ALA A 261 -7.22 2.28 35.46
N GLY A 262 -7.68 2.61 36.66
CA GLY A 262 -9.07 2.92 36.95
C GLY A 262 -10.02 1.73 36.72
N GLU A 263 -11.25 2.04 36.31
CA GLU A 263 -12.29 1.03 36.05
C GLU A 263 -11.99 0.10 34.89
N TYR A 264 -11.07 0.49 33.96
CA TYR A 264 -10.67 -0.25 32.80
C TYR A 264 -9.40 -1.07 33.02
N LYS A 265 -8.82 -1.06 34.23
CA LYS A 265 -7.61 -1.79 34.53
C LYS A 265 -7.77 -3.29 34.22
N ASP A 266 -6.83 -3.82 33.41
CA ASP A 266 -6.78 -5.23 32.99
C ASP A 266 -8.01 -5.71 32.21
N LYS A 267 -8.84 -4.77 31.70
CA LYS A 267 -9.97 -5.07 30.82
C LYS A 267 -9.63 -4.78 29.38
N ILE A 268 -10.17 -5.60 28.48
CA ILE A 268 -10.16 -5.32 27.06
C ILE A 268 -11.34 -4.40 26.76
N VAL A 269 -11.04 -3.25 26.19
CA VAL A 269 -12.01 -2.20 25.85
C VAL A 269 -12.01 -1.97 24.36
N GLN A 270 -13.19 -1.91 23.75
CA GLN A 270 -13.35 -1.47 22.37
C GLN A 270 -13.85 -0.04 22.33
N THR A 271 -13.16 0.80 21.56
CA THR A 271 -13.51 2.20 21.38
C THR A 271 -13.70 2.49 19.90
N THR A 272 -14.84 3.07 19.57
CA THR A 272 -15.10 3.58 18.21
C THR A 272 -14.56 4.99 18.11
N VAL A 273 -13.62 5.19 17.18
CA VAL A 273 -12.94 6.47 16.95
C VAL A 273 -13.45 7.09 15.66
N THR A 274 -14.00 8.30 15.76
CA THR A 274 -14.44 9.10 14.61
C THR A 274 -13.47 10.23 14.31
N LYS A 275 -12.83 10.80 15.33
CA LYS A 275 -11.86 11.90 15.22
C LYS A 275 -10.74 11.72 16.24
N LEU A 276 -9.55 12.15 15.85
CA LEU A 276 -8.39 12.28 16.75
C LEU A 276 -7.98 13.75 16.83
N TYR A 277 -7.57 14.16 18.00
CA TYR A 277 -7.08 15.51 18.25
C TYR A 277 -5.64 15.47 18.74
N ALA A 278 -4.83 16.41 18.25
CA ALA A 278 -3.49 16.57 18.77
C ALA A 278 -3.54 17.31 20.14
N TYR A 279 -2.77 16.81 21.10
CA TYR A 279 -2.60 17.43 22.39
C TYR A 279 -1.11 17.55 22.71
N GLY A 280 -0.63 18.75 22.94
CA GLY A 280 0.79 18.98 23.19
C GLY A 280 1.18 20.45 23.17
N GLY A 281 2.49 20.70 23.16
CA GLY A 281 3.04 22.06 23.12
C GLY A 281 2.57 22.89 21.92
N MET A 282 2.21 22.25 20.80
CA MET A 282 1.69 22.90 19.60
C MET A 282 0.37 23.64 19.81
N ASN A 283 -0.40 23.28 20.83
CA ASN A 283 -1.68 23.89 21.18
C ASN A 283 -1.74 24.34 22.64
N GLY A 284 -0.59 24.60 23.26
CA GLY A 284 -0.48 25.06 24.65
C GLY A 284 -0.98 24.05 25.69
N TRP A 285 -0.94 22.76 25.36
CA TRP A 285 -1.42 21.70 26.25
C TRP A 285 -2.90 21.84 26.60
N SER A 286 -3.71 22.42 25.70
CA SER A 286 -5.14 22.59 25.92
C SER A 286 -5.89 21.26 25.78
N ASN A 287 -6.68 20.91 26.79
CA ASN A 287 -7.59 19.76 26.72
C ASN A 287 -8.92 20.08 26.02
N THR A 288 -9.14 21.34 25.62
CA THR A 288 -10.23 21.76 24.74
C THR A 288 -9.73 21.95 23.30
N CYS A 289 -8.71 21.21 22.94
CA CYS A 289 -8.01 21.28 21.65
C CYS A 289 -8.95 21.16 20.45
N THR A 290 -8.78 22.06 19.50
CA THR A 290 -9.47 22.03 18.21
C THR A 290 -8.59 21.55 17.06
N THR A 291 -7.33 21.19 17.34
CA THR A 291 -6.39 20.68 16.32
C THR A 291 -6.73 19.24 16.00
N ILE A 292 -7.44 19.03 14.90
CA ILE A 292 -7.85 17.70 14.43
C ILE A 292 -6.72 17.07 13.64
N LEU A 293 -6.43 15.79 13.92
CA LEU A 293 -5.57 14.96 13.07
C LEU A 293 -6.40 14.45 11.89
N THR A 294 -6.04 14.88 10.69
CA THR A 294 -6.74 14.48 9.48
C THR A 294 -6.31 13.06 9.10
N PRO A 295 -7.27 12.13 8.91
CA PRO A 295 -6.93 10.79 8.45
C PRO A 295 -6.28 10.84 7.06
N SER A 296 -5.14 10.18 6.93
CA SER A 296 -4.38 10.11 5.68
C SER A 296 -4.86 9.00 4.75
N LEU A 297 -5.51 7.98 5.29
CA LEU A 297 -6.00 6.85 4.53
C LEU A 297 -7.17 7.24 3.62
N ALA A 298 -7.03 6.86 2.38
CA ALA A 298 -8.09 6.97 1.38
C ALA A 298 -9.05 5.80 1.48
#